data_7e51c74292d561bbc5fc22e335b2f53d
#
_entry.id   7e51c74292d561bbc5fc22e335b2f53d
#
_cell.length_a   1.000
_cell.length_b   1.000
_cell.length_c   1.000
_cell.angle_alpha   90.00
_cell.angle_beta   90.00
_cell.angle_gamma   90.00
#
_symmetry.space_group_name_H-M   'P 1'
#
loop_
_entity.id
_entity.type
_entity.pdbx_description
1 polymer ?
#
loop_
_entity_poly.entity_id
_entity_poly.type
_entity_poly.pdbx_seq_one_letter_code
_entity_poly.pdbx_strand_id
1 'polypeptide(L)'
;VDEKLRAEVLARAGADSDAVGAFLATAGPTGVSHSEVPWPYSLLEQDDPPEPVRRVLTVVHDNVEWLRGVLAERAWPGRSVVGEDGVDAFWLILQHAGSGVPTIGTPDNLAFQASCVPLLQDAVRAGEVHPRHLAHVVDNLCLRSNQPPDFAVLNTSFVREDGELVLRPDLDADVIDQNRAQIGLLPVSVDLDRRRAGHPPDATDGTRPEPW
;
A
#
# COMPACT_ATOMS: atom_id res chain seq x y z
N VAL A 1 8.55 -17.01 -15.68
CA VAL A 1 7.52 -15.95 -15.56
C VAL A 1 6.24 -16.45 -16.20
N ASP A 2 5.13 -16.26 -15.51
CA ASP A 2 3.76 -16.46 -16.04
C ASP A 2 3.35 -15.16 -16.77
N GLU A 3 3.66 -15.06 -18.06
CA GLU A 3 3.43 -13.85 -18.85
C GLU A 3 1.95 -13.47 -18.94
N LYS A 4 1.04 -14.44 -18.88
CA LYS A 4 -0.40 -14.18 -18.92
C LYS A 4 -0.85 -13.50 -17.62
N LEU A 5 -0.46 -14.06 -16.48
CA LEU A 5 -0.80 -13.49 -15.18
C LEU A 5 -0.16 -12.11 -14.98
N ARG A 6 1.12 -11.97 -15.42
CA ARG A 6 1.83 -10.68 -15.39
C ARG A 6 1.12 -9.62 -16.22
N ALA A 7 0.78 -9.92 -17.48
CA ALA A 7 0.08 -8.98 -18.34
C ALA A 7 -1.29 -8.56 -17.76
N GLU A 8 -2.02 -9.51 -17.16
CA GLU A 8 -3.32 -9.23 -16.55
C GLU A 8 -3.19 -8.34 -15.32
N VAL A 9 -2.27 -8.62 -14.39
CA VAL A 9 -2.11 -7.78 -13.19
C VAL A 9 -1.64 -6.37 -13.54
N LEU A 10 -0.75 -6.21 -14.51
CA LEU A 10 -0.30 -4.91 -14.97
C LEU A 10 -1.44 -4.10 -15.61
N ALA A 11 -2.29 -4.72 -16.42
CA ALA A 11 -3.45 -4.06 -17.00
C ALA A 11 -4.46 -3.62 -15.93
N ARG A 12 -4.69 -4.45 -14.91
CA ARG A 12 -5.57 -4.14 -13.77
C ARG A 12 -5.01 -3.00 -12.92
N ALA A 13 -3.74 -3.03 -12.58
CA ALA A 13 -3.08 -1.98 -11.82
C ALA A 13 -3.05 -0.64 -12.59
N GLY A 14 -2.89 -0.68 -13.92
CA GLY A 14 -3.00 0.50 -14.78
C GLY A 14 -4.40 1.10 -14.75
N ALA A 15 -5.44 0.28 -14.90
CA ALA A 15 -6.84 0.73 -14.82
C ALA A 15 -7.20 1.30 -13.44
N ASP A 16 -6.64 0.71 -12.37
CA ASP A 16 -6.79 1.17 -11.00
C ASP A 16 -6.15 2.57 -10.81
N SER A 17 -4.89 2.72 -11.21
CA SER A 17 -4.18 4.00 -11.14
C SER A 17 -4.88 5.11 -11.92
N ASP A 18 -5.40 4.80 -13.12
CA ASP A 18 -6.16 5.73 -13.94
C ASP A 18 -7.47 6.14 -13.26
N ALA A 19 -8.19 5.19 -12.67
CA ALA A 19 -9.45 5.45 -11.97
C ALA A 19 -9.24 6.29 -10.72
N VAL A 20 -8.22 5.96 -9.91
CA VAL A 20 -7.84 6.74 -8.71
C VAL A 20 -7.38 8.14 -9.11
N GLY A 21 -6.55 8.27 -10.15
CA GLY A 21 -6.11 9.57 -10.67
C GLY A 21 -7.28 10.46 -11.11
N ALA A 22 -8.23 9.90 -11.86
CA ALA A 22 -9.45 10.61 -12.28
C ALA A 22 -10.32 11.04 -11.09
N PHE A 23 -10.46 10.16 -10.08
CA PHE A 23 -11.17 10.47 -8.85
C PHE A 23 -10.51 11.62 -8.08
N LEU A 24 -9.20 11.56 -7.87
CA LEU A 24 -8.46 12.62 -7.18
C LEU A 24 -8.53 13.96 -7.92
N ALA A 25 -8.57 13.94 -9.25
CA ALA A 25 -8.74 15.16 -10.04
C ALA A 25 -10.09 15.85 -9.81
N THR A 26 -11.13 15.15 -9.35
CA THR A 26 -12.41 15.75 -8.98
C THR A 26 -12.33 16.62 -7.72
N ALA A 27 -11.32 16.40 -6.87
CA ALA A 27 -11.06 17.20 -5.68
C ALA A 27 -10.48 18.60 -5.98
N GLY A 28 -10.15 18.87 -7.24
CA GLY A 28 -9.54 20.11 -7.70
C GLY A 28 -8.02 20.16 -7.55
N PRO A 29 -7.37 21.18 -8.13
CA PRO A 29 -5.93 21.36 -8.03
C PRO A 29 -5.53 21.77 -6.62
N THR A 30 -5.22 20.82 -5.77
CA THR A 30 -4.87 21.08 -4.36
C THR A 30 -3.41 21.33 -4.19
N GLY A 31 -2.53 21.54 -5.01
CA GLY A 31 -1.10 21.86 -4.80
C GLY A 31 -0.41 21.16 -3.62
N VAL A 32 -1.11 20.27 -2.95
CA VAL A 32 -0.73 19.45 -1.79
C VAL A 32 -0.39 18.05 -2.27
N SER A 33 0.54 17.41 -1.61
CA SER A 33 0.91 16.03 -1.93
C SER A 33 -0.32 15.10 -1.78
N HIS A 34 -0.36 13.99 -2.52
CA HIS A 34 -1.46 13.00 -2.43
C HIS A 34 -1.75 12.53 -1.00
N SER A 35 -0.80 12.65 -0.08
CA SER A 35 -0.95 12.32 1.33
C SER A 35 -1.67 13.39 2.15
N GLU A 36 -1.84 14.60 1.62
CA GLU A 36 -2.45 15.74 2.31
C GLU A 36 -3.80 16.16 1.71
N VAL A 37 -4.20 15.57 0.59
CA VAL A 37 -5.53 15.80 0.01
C VAL A 37 -6.54 15.06 0.86
N PRO A 38 -7.48 15.76 1.52
CA PRO A 38 -8.61 15.07 2.12
C PRO A 38 -9.37 14.39 0.97
N TRP A 39 -9.43 13.06 1.03
CA TRP A 39 -10.27 12.31 0.10
C TRP A 39 -11.65 12.92 0.10
N PRO A 40 -12.28 13.17 -1.04
CA PRO A 40 -13.62 13.73 -1.11
C PRO A 40 -14.67 12.69 -0.67
N TYR A 41 -14.59 12.27 0.59
CA TYR A 41 -15.48 11.26 1.18
C TYR A 41 -16.95 11.55 0.94
N SER A 42 -17.34 12.84 0.97
CA SER A 42 -18.72 13.25 0.71
C SER A 42 -19.23 12.88 -0.69
N LEU A 43 -18.33 12.69 -1.66
CA LEU A 43 -18.71 12.23 -3.01
C LEU A 43 -18.99 10.72 -3.04
N LEU A 44 -18.39 9.96 -2.13
CA LEU A 44 -18.54 8.51 -2.04
C LEU A 44 -19.82 8.09 -1.31
N GLU A 45 -20.41 9.01 -0.55
CA GLU A 45 -21.63 8.80 0.23
C GLU A 45 -22.91 9.24 -0.51
N GLN A 46 -22.79 9.72 -1.74
CA GLN A 46 -23.94 10.14 -2.55
C GLN A 46 -24.67 8.94 -3.12
N ASP A 47 -26.00 9.00 -3.18
CA ASP A 47 -26.85 7.97 -3.81
C ASP A 47 -26.55 7.80 -5.31
N ASP A 48 -26.17 8.88 -5.99
CA ASP A 48 -25.75 8.91 -7.39
C ASP A 48 -24.38 9.63 -7.51
N PRO A 49 -23.27 8.95 -7.20
CA PRO A 49 -21.95 9.59 -7.24
C PRO A 49 -21.52 9.92 -8.67
N PRO A 50 -20.69 10.95 -8.86
CA PRO A 50 -20.10 11.29 -10.16
C PRO A 50 -19.41 10.10 -10.84
N GLU A 51 -19.31 10.14 -12.17
CA GLU A 51 -18.72 9.03 -12.94
C GLU A 51 -17.33 8.61 -12.46
N PRO A 52 -16.36 9.52 -12.19
CA PRO A 52 -15.05 9.11 -11.67
C PRO A 52 -15.11 8.36 -10.34
N VAL A 53 -16.09 8.68 -9.49
CA VAL A 53 -16.33 7.99 -8.22
C VAL A 53 -16.87 6.58 -8.46
N ARG A 54 -17.90 6.45 -9.32
CA ARG A 54 -18.44 5.14 -9.70
C ARG A 54 -17.35 4.25 -10.31
N ARG A 55 -16.53 4.83 -11.19
CA ARG A 55 -15.45 4.12 -11.85
C ARG A 55 -14.42 3.56 -10.87
N VAL A 56 -13.93 4.38 -9.93
CA VAL A 56 -12.94 3.90 -8.94
C VAL A 56 -13.51 2.81 -8.06
N LEU A 57 -14.76 2.94 -7.60
CA LEU A 57 -15.42 1.90 -6.81
C LEU A 57 -15.54 0.58 -7.56
N THR A 58 -15.95 0.63 -8.83
CA THR A 58 -16.09 -0.56 -9.68
C THR A 58 -14.73 -1.22 -9.93
N VAL A 59 -13.73 -0.44 -10.33
CA VAL A 59 -12.40 -0.98 -10.66
C VAL A 59 -11.74 -1.62 -9.44
N VAL A 60 -11.80 -0.96 -8.30
CA VAL A 60 -11.20 -1.52 -7.06
C VAL A 60 -11.95 -2.78 -6.64
N HIS A 61 -13.29 -2.78 -6.68
CA HIS A 61 -14.07 -3.98 -6.36
C HIS A 61 -13.70 -5.16 -7.26
N ASP A 62 -13.71 -4.97 -8.58
CA ASP A 62 -13.38 -6.01 -9.55
C ASP A 62 -11.94 -6.53 -9.39
N ASN A 63 -11.01 -5.64 -9.05
CA ASN A 63 -9.62 -5.99 -8.79
C ASN A 63 -9.48 -6.85 -7.52
N VAL A 64 -10.20 -6.50 -6.46
CA VAL A 64 -10.19 -7.27 -5.20
C VAL A 64 -10.76 -8.66 -5.41
N GLU A 65 -11.90 -8.79 -6.09
CA GLU A 65 -12.51 -10.10 -6.39
C GLU A 65 -11.61 -10.97 -7.28
N TRP A 66 -10.98 -10.36 -8.28
CA TRP A 66 -9.99 -11.06 -9.10
C TRP A 66 -8.79 -11.53 -8.26
N LEU A 67 -8.24 -10.67 -7.39
CA LEU A 67 -7.11 -11.03 -6.53
C LEU A 67 -7.47 -12.17 -5.57
N ARG A 68 -8.67 -12.16 -4.99
CA ARG A 68 -9.21 -13.27 -4.18
C ARG A 68 -9.19 -14.59 -4.97
N GLY A 69 -9.65 -14.56 -6.22
CA GLY A 69 -9.64 -15.72 -7.10
C GLY A 69 -8.22 -16.24 -7.37
N VAL A 70 -7.27 -15.35 -7.65
CA VAL A 70 -5.87 -15.72 -7.87
C VAL A 70 -5.27 -16.37 -6.62
N LEU A 71 -5.46 -15.78 -5.45
CA LEU A 71 -4.86 -16.26 -4.19
C LEU A 71 -5.57 -17.48 -3.59
N ALA A 72 -6.79 -17.79 -4.02
CA ALA A 72 -7.45 -19.04 -3.67
C ALA A 72 -6.77 -20.28 -4.30
N GLU A 73 -6.08 -20.09 -5.41
CA GLU A 73 -5.47 -21.18 -6.19
C GLU A 73 -3.95 -21.30 -6.00
N ARG A 74 -3.31 -20.29 -5.42
CA ARG A 74 -1.84 -20.24 -5.32
C ARG A 74 -1.34 -19.38 -4.16
N ALA A 75 -0.07 -19.56 -3.78
CA ALA A 75 0.65 -18.63 -2.91
C ALA A 75 0.76 -17.25 -3.56
N TRP A 76 1.24 -16.25 -2.80
CA TRP A 76 1.49 -14.90 -3.32
C TRP A 76 2.44 -14.95 -4.52
N PRO A 77 2.05 -14.40 -5.69
CA PRO A 77 2.88 -14.41 -6.88
C PRO A 77 4.09 -13.48 -6.70
N GLY A 78 5.27 -14.08 -6.57
CA GLY A 78 6.52 -13.35 -6.41
C GLY A 78 7.18 -12.97 -7.74
N ARG A 79 8.35 -12.33 -7.64
CA ARG A 79 9.12 -11.84 -8.80
C ARG A 79 9.54 -12.94 -9.78
N SER A 80 9.76 -14.15 -9.31
CA SER A 80 10.06 -15.29 -10.19
C SER A 80 8.86 -15.71 -11.05
N VAL A 81 7.63 -15.37 -10.61
CA VAL A 81 6.36 -15.70 -11.29
C VAL A 81 5.89 -14.55 -12.20
N VAL A 82 5.91 -13.31 -11.73
CA VAL A 82 5.29 -12.18 -12.44
C VAL A 82 6.24 -11.01 -12.74
N GLY A 83 7.52 -11.13 -12.40
CA GLY A 83 8.46 -10.01 -12.49
C GLY A 83 8.29 -9.01 -11.35
N GLU A 84 9.22 -8.07 -11.23
CA GLU A 84 9.19 -7.04 -10.17
C GLU A 84 7.99 -6.12 -10.31
N ASP A 85 7.72 -5.65 -11.52
CA ASP A 85 6.58 -4.79 -11.85
C ASP A 85 5.23 -5.48 -11.61
N GLY A 86 5.16 -6.79 -11.85
CA GLY A 86 3.98 -7.59 -11.51
C GLY A 86 3.76 -7.70 -9.99
N VAL A 87 4.82 -7.83 -9.20
CA VAL A 87 4.76 -7.84 -7.73
C VAL A 87 4.24 -6.49 -7.21
N ASP A 88 4.75 -5.38 -7.74
CA ASP A 88 4.28 -4.04 -7.38
C ASP A 88 2.80 -3.85 -7.73
N ALA A 89 2.37 -4.37 -8.88
CA ALA A 89 0.98 -4.31 -9.31
C ALA A 89 0.04 -5.13 -8.41
N PHE A 90 0.44 -6.34 -8.00
CA PHE A 90 -0.31 -7.15 -7.02
C PHE A 90 -0.45 -6.43 -5.68
N TRP A 91 0.65 -5.85 -5.20
CA TRP A 91 0.65 -5.08 -3.97
C TRP A 91 -0.26 -3.85 -4.04
N LEU A 92 -0.23 -3.09 -5.16
CA LEU A 92 -1.10 -1.92 -5.35
C LEU A 92 -2.58 -2.30 -5.21
N ILE A 93 -3.00 -3.39 -5.88
CA ILE A 93 -4.38 -3.88 -5.80
C ILE A 93 -4.75 -4.26 -4.35
N LEU A 94 -3.87 -4.98 -3.65
CA LEU A 94 -4.11 -5.34 -2.26
C LEU A 94 -4.15 -4.12 -1.34
N GLN A 95 -3.29 -3.12 -1.57
CA GLN A 95 -3.28 -1.88 -0.80
C GLN A 95 -4.61 -1.14 -0.92
N HIS A 96 -5.16 -1.05 -2.12
CA HIS A 96 -6.42 -0.37 -2.35
C HIS A 96 -7.61 -1.10 -1.72
N ALA A 97 -7.56 -2.43 -1.60
CA ALA A 97 -8.58 -3.20 -0.87
C ALA A 97 -8.75 -2.75 0.59
N GLY A 98 -7.65 -2.34 1.25
CA GLY A 98 -7.64 -1.82 2.62
C GLY A 98 -7.79 -0.31 2.74
N SER A 99 -8.20 0.38 1.68
CA SER A 99 -8.35 1.83 1.62
C SER A 99 -9.12 2.40 2.82
N GLY A 100 -8.78 3.65 3.22
CA GLY A 100 -9.52 4.41 4.21
C GLY A 100 -10.95 4.80 3.80
N VAL A 101 -11.32 4.57 2.55
CA VAL A 101 -12.67 4.81 2.01
C VAL A 101 -13.63 3.73 2.55
N PRO A 102 -14.68 4.08 3.31
CA PRO A 102 -15.57 3.09 3.95
C PRO A 102 -16.23 2.11 2.98
N THR A 103 -16.54 2.56 1.77
CA THR A 103 -17.15 1.75 0.71
C THR A 103 -16.17 0.80 0.01
N ILE A 104 -14.86 0.98 0.21
CA ILE A 104 -13.79 0.13 -0.31
C ILE A 104 -13.16 -0.68 0.81
N GLY A 105 -12.66 -0.03 1.87
CA GLY A 105 -12.08 -0.67 3.05
C GLY A 105 -13.15 -1.25 3.97
N THR A 106 -14.02 -2.07 3.44
CA THR A 106 -15.06 -2.80 4.17
C THR A 106 -14.45 -3.79 5.16
N PRO A 107 -15.19 -4.20 6.22
CA PRO A 107 -14.69 -5.24 7.12
C PRO A 107 -14.26 -6.52 6.39
N ASP A 108 -14.96 -6.90 5.32
CA ASP A 108 -14.65 -8.08 4.50
C ASP A 108 -13.34 -7.91 3.72
N ASN A 109 -13.11 -6.74 3.12
CA ASN A 109 -11.87 -6.44 2.43
C ASN A 109 -10.68 -6.30 3.39
N LEU A 110 -10.89 -5.76 4.58
CA LEU A 110 -9.86 -5.73 5.62
C LEU A 110 -9.52 -7.14 6.13
N ALA A 111 -10.52 -8.00 6.32
CA ALA A 111 -10.30 -9.40 6.67
C ALA A 111 -9.53 -10.14 5.57
N PHE A 112 -9.85 -9.88 4.31
CA PHE A 112 -9.09 -10.40 3.18
C PHE A 112 -7.64 -9.88 3.18
N GLN A 113 -7.42 -8.58 3.35
CA GLN A 113 -6.07 -8.01 3.44
C GLN A 113 -5.28 -8.66 4.59
N ALA A 114 -5.90 -8.86 5.75
CA ALA A 114 -5.29 -9.55 6.89
C ALA A 114 -4.93 -11.01 6.56
N SER A 115 -5.77 -11.72 5.82
CA SER A 115 -5.50 -13.10 5.39
C SER A 115 -4.33 -13.22 4.42
N CYS A 116 -3.97 -12.13 3.73
CA CYS A 116 -2.81 -12.07 2.83
C CYS A 116 -1.48 -11.90 3.58
N VAL A 117 -1.50 -11.44 4.85
CA VAL A 117 -0.26 -11.19 5.61
C VAL A 117 0.65 -12.42 5.68
N PRO A 118 0.19 -13.63 6.06
CA PRO A 118 1.07 -14.80 6.09
C PRO A 118 1.62 -15.17 4.70
N LEU A 119 0.86 -14.96 3.63
CA LEU A 119 1.33 -15.20 2.25
C LEU A 119 2.45 -14.24 1.88
N LEU A 120 2.31 -12.95 2.24
CA LEU A 120 3.34 -11.94 2.04
C LEU A 120 4.59 -12.22 2.89
N GLN A 121 4.41 -12.65 4.15
CA GLN A 121 5.53 -13.04 5.02
C GLN A 121 6.34 -14.18 4.42
N ASP A 122 5.69 -15.19 3.87
CA ASP A 122 6.36 -16.31 3.21
C ASP A 122 7.09 -15.84 1.95
N ALA A 123 6.47 -14.98 1.14
CA ALA A 123 7.06 -14.42 -0.06
C ALA A 123 8.26 -13.50 0.24
N VAL A 124 8.19 -12.70 1.32
CA VAL A 124 9.32 -11.87 1.79
C VAL A 124 10.47 -12.77 2.24
N ARG A 125 10.21 -13.81 3.06
CA ARG A 125 11.24 -14.77 3.48
C ARG A 125 11.91 -15.51 2.31
N ALA A 126 11.15 -15.77 1.26
CA ALA A 126 11.68 -16.36 0.03
C ALA A 126 12.44 -15.35 -0.86
N GLY A 127 12.49 -14.07 -0.50
CA GLY A 127 13.07 -13.00 -1.31
C GLY A 127 12.29 -12.70 -2.60
N GLU A 128 11.05 -13.13 -2.68
CA GLU A 128 10.17 -12.98 -3.83
C GLU A 128 9.38 -11.67 -3.84
N VAL A 129 9.27 -11.01 -2.67
CA VAL A 129 8.56 -9.75 -2.47
C VAL A 129 9.41 -8.84 -1.61
N HIS A 130 9.41 -7.54 -1.92
CA HIS A 130 10.13 -6.57 -1.10
C HIS A 130 9.45 -6.41 0.28
N PRO A 131 10.21 -6.41 1.41
CA PRO A 131 9.66 -6.34 2.77
C PRO A 131 8.73 -5.15 3.00
N ARG A 132 8.93 -4.05 2.28
CA ARG A 132 8.10 -2.85 2.38
C ARG A 132 6.65 -3.09 2.00
N HIS A 133 6.36 -4.00 1.05
CA HIS A 133 4.99 -4.36 0.71
C HIS A 133 4.26 -5.01 1.89
N LEU A 134 4.92 -5.92 2.60
CA LEU A 134 4.40 -6.49 3.83
C LEU A 134 4.18 -5.42 4.90
N ALA A 135 5.19 -4.56 5.13
CA ALA A 135 5.11 -3.49 6.13
C ALA A 135 3.94 -2.54 5.88
N HIS A 136 3.71 -2.15 4.61
CA HIS A 136 2.56 -1.31 4.24
C HIS A 136 1.22 -1.95 4.57
N VAL A 137 1.06 -3.24 4.28
CA VAL A 137 -0.18 -3.97 4.56
C VAL A 137 -0.43 -4.06 6.06
N VAL A 138 0.60 -4.39 6.84
CA VAL A 138 0.49 -4.51 8.31
C VAL A 138 0.19 -3.15 8.94
N ASP A 139 0.94 -2.10 8.59
CA ASP A 139 0.71 -0.75 9.12
C ASP A 139 -0.69 -0.20 8.75
N ASN A 140 -1.19 -0.53 7.54
CA ASN A 140 -2.55 -0.16 7.18
C ASN A 140 -3.59 -0.88 8.05
N LEU A 141 -3.41 -2.16 8.33
CA LEU A 141 -4.28 -2.91 9.24
C LEU A 141 -4.23 -2.36 10.67
N CYS A 142 -3.03 -1.99 11.16
CA CYS A 142 -2.88 -1.30 12.44
C CYS A 142 -3.65 0.02 12.46
N LEU A 143 -3.47 0.86 11.43
CA LEU A 143 -4.20 2.12 11.28
C LEU A 143 -5.72 1.92 11.29
N ARG A 144 -6.22 0.94 10.54
CA ARG A 144 -7.65 0.62 10.45
C ARG A 144 -8.24 0.07 11.75
N SER A 145 -7.38 -0.53 12.59
CA SER A 145 -7.73 -1.06 13.92
C SER A 145 -7.46 -0.07 15.06
N ASN A 146 -7.07 1.17 14.74
CA ASN A 146 -6.65 2.19 15.70
C ASN A 146 -5.52 1.71 16.63
N GLN A 147 -4.57 0.96 16.06
CA GLN A 147 -3.36 0.51 16.73
C GLN A 147 -2.14 1.31 16.24
N PRO A 148 -1.07 1.43 17.04
CA PRO A 148 0.18 2.00 16.55
C PRO A 148 0.74 1.15 15.40
N PRO A 149 1.46 1.76 14.43
CA PRO A 149 2.09 1.03 13.34
C PRO A 149 3.23 0.14 13.85
N ASP A 150 3.38 -1.04 13.26
CA ASP A 150 4.50 -1.93 13.57
C ASP A 150 5.82 -1.50 12.91
N PHE A 151 5.75 -0.88 11.72
CA PHE A 151 6.92 -0.58 10.89
C PHE A 151 7.09 0.91 10.56
N ALA A 152 6.10 1.75 10.83
CA ALA A 152 6.08 3.18 10.52
C ALA A 152 6.44 3.51 9.05
N VAL A 153 5.85 2.79 8.09
CA VAL A 153 6.07 3.05 6.66
C VAL A 153 5.02 4.00 6.06
N LEU A 154 3.86 4.18 6.69
CA LEU A 154 2.81 5.08 6.24
C LEU A 154 3.12 6.54 6.59
N ASN A 155 2.66 7.48 5.76
CA ASN A 155 2.82 8.91 6.02
C ASN A 155 2.20 9.35 7.35
N THR A 156 1.13 8.67 7.80
CA THR A 156 0.47 8.92 9.09
C THR A 156 1.36 8.64 10.31
N SER A 157 2.51 7.99 10.13
CA SER A 157 3.50 7.77 11.18
C SER A 157 4.40 8.98 11.43
N PHE A 158 4.29 10.02 10.61
CA PHE A 158 5.15 11.20 10.68
C PHE A 158 4.32 12.48 10.82
N VAL A 159 4.90 13.48 11.50
CA VAL A 159 4.31 14.81 11.69
C VAL A 159 5.35 15.89 11.41
N ARG A 160 4.92 17.14 11.25
CA ARG A 160 5.83 18.27 11.16
C ARG A 160 5.87 18.98 12.51
N GLU A 161 7.06 19.07 13.08
CA GLU A 161 7.37 19.86 14.26
C GLU A 161 8.39 20.94 13.88
N ASP A 162 8.07 22.20 14.12
CA ASP A 162 8.91 23.36 13.76
C ASP A 162 9.37 23.36 12.27
N GLY A 163 8.54 22.83 11.39
CA GLY A 163 8.82 22.69 9.95
C GLY A 163 9.58 21.43 9.55
N GLU A 164 10.15 20.71 10.49
CA GLU A 164 10.87 19.47 10.27
C GLU A 164 9.93 18.27 10.30
N LEU A 165 10.14 17.31 9.38
CA LEU A 165 9.44 16.05 9.41
C LEU A 165 10.05 15.14 10.48
N VAL A 166 9.25 14.65 11.41
CA VAL A 166 9.68 13.77 12.51
C VAL A 166 8.77 12.56 12.63
N LEU A 167 9.26 11.49 13.25
CA LEU A 167 8.40 10.38 13.68
C LEU A 167 7.44 10.94 14.75
N ARG A 168 6.19 10.50 14.72
CA ARG A 168 5.20 10.91 15.73
C ARG A 168 5.71 10.64 17.13
N PRO A 169 5.55 11.61 18.08
CA PRO A 169 6.12 11.50 19.44
C PRO A 169 5.53 10.36 20.29
N ASP A 170 4.36 9.85 19.92
CA ASP A 170 3.70 8.72 20.59
C ASP A 170 4.21 7.35 20.12
N LEU A 171 5.13 7.30 19.15
CA LEU A 171 5.69 6.08 18.60
C LEU A 171 7.09 5.81 19.17
N ASP A 172 7.36 4.55 19.52
CA ASP A 172 8.65 4.09 20.01
C ASP A 172 9.55 3.66 18.84
N ALA A 173 10.56 4.46 18.54
CA ALA A 173 11.48 4.20 17.43
C ALA A 173 12.27 2.89 17.61
N ASP A 174 12.63 2.53 18.84
CA ASP A 174 13.41 1.31 19.11
C ASP A 174 12.56 0.07 18.84
N VAL A 175 11.30 0.08 19.22
CA VAL A 175 10.35 -1.00 18.92
C VAL A 175 10.12 -1.13 17.42
N ILE A 176 9.90 0.01 16.74
CA ILE A 176 9.74 0.04 15.29
C ILE A 176 10.97 -0.51 14.58
N ASP A 177 12.17 -0.08 14.99
CA ASP A 177 13.41 -0.54 14.36
C ASP A 177 13.69 -2.03 14.61
N GLN A 178 13.31 -2.57 15.78
CA GLN A 178 13.34 -4.02 16.02
C GLN A 178 12.42 -4.79 15.07
N ASN A 179 11.19 -4.31 14.86
CA ASN A 179 10.24 -4.94 13.94
C ASN A 179 10.75 -4.84 12.49
N ARG A 180 11.27 -3.65 12.09
CA ARG A 180 11.85 -3.41 10.77
C ARG A 180 13.01 -4.37 10.48
N ALA A 181 13.91 -4.55 11.45
CA ALA A 181 15.05 -5.47 11.33
C ALA A 181 14.61 -6.93 11.12
N GLN A 182 13.50 -7.38 11.74
CA GLN A 182 12.98 -8.75 11.57
C GLN A 182 12.55 -9.08 10.14
N ILE A 183 12.17 -8.08 9.37
CA ILE A 183 11.80 -8.25 7.95
C ILE A 183 12.82 -7.57 7.01
N GLY A 184 13.93 -7.00 7.59
CA GLY A 184 15.07 -6.40 6.95
C GLY A 184 14.82 -5.06 6.30
N LEU A 185 13.99 -4.31 6.82
CA LEU A 185 13.91 -2.88 6.52
C LEU A 185 15.03 -2.15 7.28
N LEU A 186 15.56 -1.11 6.64
CA LEU A 186 16.48 -0.16 7.29
C LEU A 186 15.77 0.57 8.44
N PRO A 187 16.52 1.08 9.44
CA PRO A 187 15.96 1.86 10.54
C PRO A 187 15.05 3.00 10.06
N VAL A 188 14.06 3.35 10.87
CA VAL A 188 13.09 4.41 10.54
C VAL A 188 13.75 5.77 10.32
N SER A 189 14.88 6.03 10.98
CA SER A 189 15.66 7.24 10.77
C SER A 189 16.16 7.40 9.33
N VAL A 190 16.58 6.31 8.70
CA VAL A 190 17.01 6.30 7.28
C VAL A 190 15.83 6.63 6.35
N ASP A 191 14.66 6.07 6.63
CA ASP A 191 13.44 6.35 5.86
C ASP A 191 13.03 7.82 6.02
N LEU A 192 13.15 8.36 7.24
CA LEU A 192 12.87 9.75 7.57
C LEU A 192 13.82 10.72 6.82
N ASP A 193 15.11 10.43 6.79
CA ASP A 193 16.09 11.25 6.07
C ASP A 193 15.82 11.26 4.56
N ARG A 194 15.42 10.12 3.99
CA ARG A 194 14.98 10.05 2.57
C ARG A 194 13.75 10.92 2.31
N ARG A 195 12.75 10.88 3.19
CA ARG A 195 11.55 11.72 3.09
C ARG A 195 11.86 13.20 3.18
N ARG A 196 12.77 13.60 4.08
CA ARG A 196 13.28 14.99 4.22
C ARG A 196 13.98 15.45 2.95
N ALA A 197 14.74 14.56 2.32
CA ALA A 197 15.41 14.84 1.05
C ALA A 197 14.47 14.86 -0.17
N GLY A 198 13.16 14.65 0.01
CA GLY A 198 12.17 14.63 -1.06
C GLY A 198 12.23 13.36 -1.92
N HIS A 199 12.89 12.30 -1.47
CA HIS A 199 12.86 11.01 -2.12
C HIS A 199 11.55 10.28 -1.78
N PRO A 200 10.95 9.58 -2.76
CA PRO A 200 9.80 8.73 -2.47
C PRO A 200 10.16 7.73 -1.37
N PRO A 201 9.29 7.50 -0.40
CA PRO A 201 9.54 6.51 0.65
C PRO A 201 9.78 5.11 0.09
N ASP A 202 9.22 4.81 -1.06
CA ASP A 202 9.27 3.52 -1.75
C ASP A 202 10.35 3.42 -2.83
N ALA A 203 11.14 4.47 -3.06
CA ALA A 203 12.27 4.37 -3.96
C ALA A 203 13.29 3.42 -3.33
N THR A 204 13.38 2.22 -3.87
CA THR A 204 14.55 1.38 -3.69
C THR A 204 15.73 2.16 -4.27
N ASP A 205 16.82 2.29 -3.54
CA ASP A 205 18.04 2.92 -4.02
C ASP A 205 18.78 2.08 -5.07
N GLY A 206 18.10 1.08 -5.66
CA GLY A 206 18.70 0.12 -6.58
C GLY A 206 19.64 -0.88 -5.89
N THR A 207 19.92 -0.69 -4.61
CA THR A 207 20.59 -1.69 -3.81
C THR A 207 19.54 -2.66 -3.29
N ARG A 208 19.48 -3.86 -3.90
CA ARG A 208 18.76 -4.97 -3.29
C ARG A 208 19.33 -5.21 -1.91
N PRO A 209 18.51 -5.39 -0.86
CA PRO A 209 19.02 -6.05 0.31
C PRO A 209 19.60 -7.39 -0.14
N GLU A 210 20.80 -7.71 0.32
CA GLU A 210 21.39 -9.02 0.12
C GLU A 210 20.35 -10.08 0.52
N PRO A 211 20.26 -11.21 -0.20
CA PRO A 211 19.34 -12.26 0.18
C PRO A 211 19.64 -12.69 1.62
N TRP A 212 18.60 -12.68 2.44
CA TRP A 212 18.58 -13.04 3.86
C TRP A 212 18.97 -14.49 4.06
#